data_13280024f529a7882819c7284dedb917
#
_entry.id   13280024f529a7882819c7284dedb917
#
_cell.length_a   1.000
_cell.length_b   1.000
_cell.length_c   1.000
_cell.angle_alpha   90.00
_cell.angle_beta   90.00
_cell.angle_gamma   90.00
#
_symmetry.space_group_name_H-M   'P 1'
#
loop_
_entity.id
_entity.type
_entity.pdbx_description
1 polymer ?
#
loop_
_entity_poly.entity_id
_entity_poly.type
_entity_poly.pdbx_seq_one_letter_code
_entity_poly.pdbx_strand_id
1 'polypeptide(L)'
;INAINDAGLTIMQDAHDDEILSFKSSDVAHGITAITETDTYGLLKKGNATEGGLSIQGFTEADRGLYMLPAVVTDNTTKSASALGAAHIQANKKSGSSWGYMGTDANLLVVSNQEYARFIFDNEGSGHADVEWTTYDDHDDIAMLHDIEATLVPDTFGACMKYDADALTKAGILGKDSLHSEKEGTTRGMINFTKLSMLHHGAIRQVHQQLQD
;
A
#
# COMPACT_ATOMS: atom_id res chain seq x y z
N ILE A 1 31.32 14.33 -19.07
CA ILE A 1 31.31 12.89 -19.47
C ILE A 1 31.83 12.11 -18.28
N ASN A 2 31.02 11.23 -17.73
CA ASN A 2 31.42 10.39 -16.60
C ASN A 2 32.22 9.21 -17.12
N ALA A 3 33.47 9.07 -16.68
CA ALA A 3 34.39 8.00 -17.10
C ALA A 3 33.96 6.58 -16.62
N ILE A 4 32.86 6.44 -15.91
CA ILE A 4 32.39 5.13 -15.37
C ILE A 4 31.35 4.46 -16.26
N ASN A 5 30.72 5.19 -17.20
CA ASN A 5 29.69 4.64 -18.08
C ASN A 5 29.99 4.99 -19.57
N ASP A 6 30.57 4.07 -20.27
CA ASP A 6 30.97 4.25 -21.68
C ASP A 6 29.85 3.95 -22.71
N ALA A 7 28.63 3.63 -22.24
CA ALA A 7 27.52 3.28 -23.12
C ALA A 7 26.21 3.92 -22.68
N GLY A 8 25.49 4.51 -23.60
CA GLY A 8 24.16 5.07 -23.40
C GLY A 8 24.07 6.57 -23.64
N LEU A 9 22.89 7.11 -23.39
CA LEU A 9 22.58 8.53 -23.49
C LEU A 9 22.88 9.22 -22.17
N THR A 10 23.77 10.22 -22.18
CA THR A 10 24.00 11.14 -21.05
C THR A 10 23.49 12.51 -21.44
N ILE A 11 22.53 13.03 -20.67
CA ILE A 11 22.04 14.41 -20.83
C ILE A 11 22.56 15.20 -19.65
N MET A 12 23.30 16.30 -19.92
CA MET A 12 23.80 17.20 -18.90
C MET A 12 23.00 18.50 -18.93
N GLN A 13 22.42 18.85 -17.82
CA GLN A 13 21.54 20.01 -17.64
C GLN A 13 22.30 21.23 -17.07
N ASP A 14 23.56 21.03 -16.67
CA ASP A 14 24.36 22.01 -15.94
C ASP A 14 23.65 22.50 -14.66
N ALA A 15 23.56 23.81 -14.45
CA ALA A 15 22.92 24.39 -13.27
C ALA A 15 21.43 24.70 -13.47
N HIS A 16 20.83 24.32 -14.59
CA HIS A 16 19.40 24.52 -14.83
C HIS A 16 18.55 23.58 -13.99
N ASP A 17 17.35 24.03 -13.61
CA ASP A 17 16.44 23.33 -12.70
C ASP A 17 15.13 22.87 -13.36
N ASP A 18 14.94 23.26 -14.63
CA ASP A 18 13.78 22.84 -15.44
C ASP A 18 13.82 21.37 -15.79
N GLU A 19 12.89 20.89 -16.57
CA GLU A 19 12.87 19.49 -17.03
C GLU A 19 14.07 19.17 -17.92
N ILE A 20 14.70 18.04 -17.67
CA ILE A 20 15.78 17.49 -18.50
C ILE A 20 15.22 16.63 -19.66
N LEU A 21 14.00 16.15 -19.53
CA LEU A 21 13.27 15.37 -20.54
C LEU A 21 11.78 15.59 -20.38
N SER A 22 11.11 16.02 -21.45
CA SER A 22 9.65 16.18 -21.51
C SER A 22 9.05 15.27 -22.58
N PHE A 23 7.89 14.69 -22.27
CA PHE A 23 7.08 13.87 -23.17
C PHE A 23 5.79 14.63 -23.48
N LYS A 24 5.56 14.92 -24.75
CA LYS A 24 4.45 15.77 -25.21
C LYS A 24 3.60 15.08 -26.26
N SER A 25 2.31 15.39 -26.27
CA SER A 25 1.37 14.97 -27.30
C SER A 25 0.31 16.04 -27.54
N SER A 26 0.00 16.29 -28.80
CA SER A 26 -0.98 17.31 -29.20
C SER A 26 -2.44 16.95 -28.86
N ASP A 27 -2.69 15.71 -28.45
CA ASP A 27 -4.01 15.23 -28.00
C ASP A 27 -4.15 15.23 -26.46
N VAL A 28 -3.17 15.79 -25.74
CA VAL A 28 -3.21 16.01 -24.29
C VAL A 28 -3.44 17.50 -24.01
N ALA A 29 -4.33 17.81 -23.05
CA ALA A 29 -4.64 19.17 -22.65
C ALA A 29 -4.99 19.29 -21.15
N HIS A 30 -4.13 18.79 -20.27
CA HIS A 30 -4.41 18.58 -18.84
C HIS A 30 -4.66 19.85 -17.99
N GLY A 31 -4.38 21.05 -18.50
CA GLY A 31 -4.66 22.31 -17.80
C GLY A 31 -3.80 22.62 -16.56
N ILE A 32 -2.80 21.78 -16.20
CA ILE A 32 -1.89 21.99 -15.04
C ILE A 32 -0.73 22.90 -15.48
N THR A 33 -1.05 24.04 -16.06
CA THR A 33 -0.10 24.92 -16.75
C THR A 33 0.82 25.74 -15.84
N ALA A 34 0.62 25.70 -14.54
CA ALA A 34 1.54 26.28 -13.56
C ALA A 34 2.81 25.43 -13.37
N ILE A 35 2.80 24.16 -13.82
CA ILE A 35 3.91 23.23 -13.64
C ILE A 35 4.63 22.96 -14.96
N THR A 36 3.88 22.76 -16.04
CA THR A 36 4.42 22.49 -17.38
C THR A 36 3.41 22.90 -18.44
N GLU A 37 3.78 22.81 -19.74
CA GLU A 37 2.85 23.11 -20.83
C GLU A 37 1.72 22.07 -20.91
N THR A 38 0.57 22.51 -21.40
CA THR A 38 -0.69 21.76 -21.42
C THR A 38 -0.62 20.43 -22.19
N ASP A 39 0.29 20.31 -23.15
CA ASP A 39 0.50 19.13 -24.01
C ASP A 39 1.56 18.14 -23.43
N THR A 40 2.13 18.42 -22.24
CA THR A 40 3.14 17.57 -21.59
C THR A 40 2.44 16.49 -20.77
N TYR A 41 2.56 15.22 -21.14
CA TYR A 41 2.01 14.12 -20.35
C TYR A 41 3.01 13.48 -19.39
N GLY A 42 4.29 13.83 -19.46
CA GLY A 42 5.30 13.35 -18.52
C GLY A 42 6.61 14.12 -18.62
N LEU A 43 7.34 14.19 -17.51
CA LEU A 43 8.67 14.79 -17.48
C LEU A 43 9.60 14.17 -16.45
N LEU A 44 10.90 14.35 -16.65
CA LEU A 44 11.96 14.08 -15.69
C LEU A 44 12.71 15.37 -15.37
N LYS A 45 12.99 15.58 -14.08
CA LYS A 45 13.79 16.72 -13.63
C LYS A 45 14.51 16.43 -12.30
N LYS A 46 15.35 17.36 -11.83
CA LYS A 46 15.88 17.33 -10.46
C LYS A 46 14.73 17.48 -9.45
N GLY A 47 14.75 16.69 -8.38
CA GLY A 47 13.82 16.81 -7.28
C GLY A 47 14.04 18.06 -6.44
N ASN A 48 15.31 18.46 -6.28
CA ASN A 48 15.72 19.67 -5.60
C ASN A 48 16.83 20.35 -6.39
N ALA A 49 16.80 21.67 -6.50
CA ALA A 49 17.69 22.47 -7.33
C ALA A 49 19.19 22.26 -7.00
N THR A 50 19.54 22.16 -5.73
CA THR A 50 20.93 22.07 -5.25
C THR A 50 21.33 20.69 -4.73
N GLU A 51 20.37 19.90 -4.23
CA GLU A 51 20.62 18.61 -3.61
C GLU A 51 20.44 17.43 -4.58
N GLY A 52 19.76 17.66 -5.71
CA GLY A 52 19.51 16.65 -6.73
C GLY A 52 18.29 15.80 -6.44
N GLY A 53 18.42 14.48 -6.60
CA GLY A 53 17.30 13.54 -6.65
C GLY A 53 16.66 13.52 -8.04
N LEU A 54 15.92 12.46 -8.36
CA LEU A 54 15.18 12.33 -9.60
C LEU A 54 13.67 12.46 -9.31
N SER A 55 13.03 13.42 -9.94
CA SER A 55 11.58 13.56 -9.99
C SER A 55 11.05 13.01 -11.31
N ILE A 56 10.09 12.08 -11.24
CA ILE A 56 9.32 11.52 -12.35
C ILE A 56 7.90 12.01 -12.18
N GLN A 57 7.39 12.80 -13.12
CA GLN A 57 6.06 13.40 -13.04
C GLN A 57 5.23 12.97 -14.25
N GLY A 58 3.98 12.59 -14.00
CA GLY A 58 2.99 12.28 -15.03
C GLY A 58 1.78 13.20 -14.90
N PHE A 59 1.26 13.67 -16.03
CA PHE A 59 0.14 14.58 -16.13
C PHE A 59 -0.95 13.95 -17.01
N THR A 60 -2.20 14.15 -16.63
CA THR A 60 -3.36 13.59 -17.34
C THR A 60 -4.57 14.47 -17.14
N GLU A 61 -5.50 14.41 -18.06
CA GLU A 61 -6.85 14.98 -17.94
C GLU A 61 -7.81 14.04 -17.18
N ALA A 62 -7.36 12.81 -16.88
CA ALA A 62 -8.15 11.76 -16.24
C ALA A 62 -7.66 11.52 -14.79
N ASP A 63 -7.81 10.30 -14.30
CA ASP A 63 -7.58 9.91 -12.90
C ASP A 63 -6.23 9.21 -12.64
N ARG A 64 -5.44 8.90 -13.70
CA ARG A 64 -4.18 8.13 -13.57
C ARG A 64 -3.00 8.87 -14.21
N GLY A 65 -2.26 9.61 -13.40
CA GLY A 65 -1.10 10.39 -13.85
C GLY A 65 0.17 9.57 -14.12
N LEU A 66 0.43 8.53 -13.33
CA LEU A 66 1.60 7.65 -13.49
C LEU A 66 1.19 6.19 -13.39
N TYR A 67 1.64 5.37 -14.33
CA TYR A 67 1.36 3.95 -14.37
C TYR A 67 2.64 3.14 -14.57
N MET A 68 3.05 2.39 -13.55
CA MET A 68 4.21 1.48 -13.60
C MET A 68 3.68 0.04 -13.69
N LEU A 69 4.03 -0.67 -14.76
CA LEU A 69 3.57 -2.02 -15.07
C LEU A 69 4.75 -2.98 -15.19
N PRO A 70 5.32 -3.44 -14.09
CA PRO A 70 6.33 -4.49 -14.15
C PRO A 70 5.68 -5.83 -14.54
N ALA A 71 6.37 -6.59 -15.40
CA ALA A 71 5.98 -7.95 -15.76
C ALA A 71 7.16 -8.90 -15.57
N VAL A 72 6.88 -10.08 -15.04
CA VAL A 72 7.88 -11.13 -14.79
C VAL A 72 7.47 -12.43 -15.47
N VAL A 73 8.43 -13.25 -15.83
CA VAL A 73 8.20 -14.58 -16.41
C VAL A 73 7.95 -15.63 -15.33
N THR A 74 8.57 -15.44 -14.15
CA THR A 74 8.48 -16.40 -13.04
C THR A 74 8.17 -15.69 -11.73
N ASP A 75 7.18 -16.19 -10.99
CA ASP A 75 6.81 -15.67 -9.68
C ASP A 75 7.89 -15.98 -8.64
N ASN A 76 8.18 -15.00 -7.78
CA ASN A 76 8.95 -15.23 -6.57
C ASN A 76 8.00 -15.35 -5.38
N THR A 77 7.97 -16.52 -4.76
CA THR A 77 7.12 -16.84 -3.61
C THR A 77 7.86 -16.84 -2.28
N THR A 78 9.16 -16.50 -2.29
CA THR A 78 10.00 -16.44 -1.09
C THR A 78 9.47 -15.41 -0.10
N LYS A 79 9.37 -15.81 1.18
CA LYS A 79 8.96 -14.95 2.30
C LYS A 79 10.09 -14.87 3.32
N SER A 80 11.17 -14.16 2.96
CA SER A 80 12.35 -13.97 3.79
C SER A 80 12.99 -12.61 3.50
N ALA A 81 14.06 -12.28 4.21
CA ALA A 81 14.84 -11.05 3.98
C ALA A 81 15.45 -10.94 2.57
N SER A 82 15.50 -12.02 1.80
CA SER A 82 15.97 -12.05 0.41
C SER A 82 14.84 -12.11 -0.63
N ALA A 83 13.59 -11.89 -0.22
CA ALA A 83 12.44 -11.89 -1.12
C ALA A 83 12.57 -10.78 -2.17
N LEU A 84 12.16 -11.10 -3.41
CA LEU A 84 12.07 -10.14 -4.52
C LEU A 84 10.63 -10.07 -4.99
N GLY A 85 10.19 -8.90 -5.40
CA GLY A 85 8.88 -8.67 -6.01
C GLY A 85 8.99 -8.28 -7.48
N ALA A 86 7.91 -8.43 -8.23
CA ALA A 86 7.83 -7.92 -9.60
C ALA A 86 8.09 -6.41 -9.65
N ALA A 87 7.52 -5.65 -8.71
CA ALA A 87 7.93 -4.28 -8.40
C ALA A 87 8.81 -4.30 -7.15
N HIS A 88 10.00 -3.70 -7.23
CA HIS A 88 10.95 -3.64 -6.13
C HIS A 88 11.40 -2.19 -5.92
N ILE A 89 11.11 -1.64 -4.75
CA ILE A 89 11.57 -0.31 -4.31
C ILE A 89 12.58 -0.53 -3.20
N GLN A 90 13.83 -0.09 -3.41
CA GLN A 90 14.91 -0.24 -2.46
C GLN A 90 15.45 1.13 -2.07
N ALA A 91 15.47 1.44 -0.78
CA ALA A 91 16.07 2.65 -0.23
C ALA A 91 17.44 2.35 0.37
N ASN A 92 18.40 3.25 0.14
CA ASN A 92 19.75 3.15 0.66
C ASN A 92 20.22 4.53 1.14
N LYS A 93 21.16 4.58 2.08
CA LYS A 93 21.87 5.80 2.44
C LYS A 93 23.33 5.75 2.01
N LYS A 94 23.99 6.90 1.98
CA LYS A 94 25.42 7.00 1.71
C LYS A 94 26.23 6.31 2.82
N SER A 95 27.20 5.50 2.42
CA SER A 95 28.21 4.89 3.30
C SER A 95 29.58 5.00 2.63
N GLY A 96 30.38 5.98 3.05
CA GLY A 96 31.62 6.33 2.35
C GLY A 96 31.34 6.80 0.91
N SER A 97 31.90 6.11 -0.07
CA SER A 97 31.64 6.30 -1.52
C SER A 97 30.62 5.31 -2.09
N SER A 98 29.98 4.51 -1.24
CA SER A 98 29.05 3.45 -1.63
C SER A 98 27.69 3.59 -0.94
N TRP A 99 26.85 2.59 -1.10
CA TRP A 99 25.55 2.46 -0.45
C TRP A 99 25.69 1.71 0.86
N GLY A 100 24.88 2.08 1.84
CA GLY A 100 24.72 1.40 3.13
C GLY A 100 23.26 1.27 3.50
N TYR A 101 23.01 0.50 4.54
CA TYR A 101 21.67 0.30 5.08
C TYR A 101 21.11 1.60 5.66
N MET A 102 19.81 1.78 5.55
CA MET A 102 19.09 2.82 6.27
C MET A 102 19.24 2.62 7.79
N GLY A 103 19.11 3.69 8.56
CA GLY A 103 19.14 3.61 10.03
C GLY A 103 17.84 3.07 10.59
N THR A 104 17.87 2.72 11.88
CA THR A 104 16.69 2.41 12.68
C THR A 104 15.68 3.56 12.57
N ASP A 105 14.41 3.26 12.55
CA ASP A 105 13.28 4.19 12.39
C ASP A 105 13.30 5.04 11.09
N ALA A 106 14.15 4.69 10.13
CA ALA A 106 14.22 5.45 8.87
C ALA A 106 13.05 5.10 7.93
N ASN A 107 12.42 6.12 7.36
CA ASN A 107 11.38 5.94 6.37
C ASN A 107 11.98 5.39 5.06
N LEU A 108 11.46 4.26 4.56
CA LEU A 108 11.84 3.67 3.27
C LEU A 108 10.95 4.15 2.13
N LEU A 109 9.65 4.25 2.39
CA LEU A 109 8.65 4.70 1.43
C LEU A 109 7.60 5.54 2.15
N VAL A 110 7.30 6.70 1.60
CA VAL A 110 6.22 7.57 2.06
C VAL A 110 5.22 7.77 0.92
N VAL A 111 3.95 7.57 1.20
CA VAL A 111 2.84 7.92 0.30
C VAL A 111 2.16 9.15 0.86
N SER A 112 2.12 10.25 0.08
CA SER A 112 1.65 11.55 0.54
C SER A 112 0.57 12.10 -0.37
N ASN A 113 -0.28 12.97 0.20
CA ASN A 113 -1.11 13.92 -0.54
C ASN A 113 -0.52 15.32 -0.30
N GLN A 114 0.16 15.85 -1.32
CA GLN A 114 1.02 17.04 -1.20
C GLN A 114 2.05 16.86 -0.07
N GLU A 115 2.14 17.78 0.88
CA GLU A 115 3.04 17.73 2.03
C GLU A 115 2.59 16.81 3.17
N TYR A 116 1.38 16.25 3.11
CA TYR A 116 0.84 15.40 4.18
C TYR A 116 1.10 13.93 3.89
N ALA A 117 1.97 13.29 4.68
CA ALA A 117 2.18 11.85 4.63
C ALA A 117 0.91 11.11 5.06
N ARG A 118 0.50 10.10 4.29
CA ARG A 118 -0.68 9.26 4.58
C ARG A 118 -0.28 7.86 4.99
N PHE A 119 0.76 7.32 4.38
CA PHE A 119 1.33 6.02 4.72
C PHE A 119 2.85 6.12 4.75
N ILE A 120 3.46 5.50 5.73
CA ILE A 120 4.92 5.41 5.87
C ILE A 120 5.28 3.94 6.09
N PHE A 121 6.29 3.46 5.38
CA PHE A 121 6.91 2.15 5.59
C PHE A 121 8.34 2.40 6.04
N ASP A 122 8.70 1.88 7.21
CA ASP A 122 9.99 2.11 7.84
C ASP A 122 10.96 0.94 7.65
N ASN A 123 12.20 1.12 8.12
CA ASN A 123 13.27 0.15 8.00
C ASN A 123 13.10 -1.08 8.92
N GLU A 124 12.29 -0.99 9.97
CA GLU A 124 11.94 -2.11 10.83
C GLU A 124 10.86 -3.01 10.22
N GLY A 125 10.27 -2.61 9.10
CA GLY A 125 9.19 -3.32 8.42
C GLY A 125 7.81 -3.00 8.98
N SER A 126 7.68 -1.89 9.71
CA SER A 126 6.39 -1.39 10.17
C SER A 126 5.72 -0.53 9.11
N GLY A 127 4.40 -0.57 9.05
CA GLY A 127 3.58 0.32 8.26
C GLY A 127 2.80 1.27 9.17
N HIS A 128 2.85 2.56 8.88
CA HIS A 128 2.15 3.60 9.62
C HIS A 128 1.12 4.27 8.71
N ALA A 129 -0.12 4.37 9.17
CA ALA A 129 -1.18 5.10 8.48
C ALA A 129 -1.55 6.34 9.31
N ASP A 130 -1.80 7.47 8.64
CA ASP A 130 -2.17 8.74 9.27
C ASP A 130 -3.47 8.61 10.11
N VAL A 131 -4.45 7.86 9.59
CA VAL A 131 -5.72 7.64 10.29
C VAL A 131 -5.83 6.18 10.72
N GLU A 132 -5.88 5.25 9.76
CA GLU A 132 -6.03 3.81 10.04
C GLU A 132 -5.82 2.96 8.78
N TRP A 133 -5.63 1.67 8.99
CA TRP A 133 -5.73 0.64 7.97
C TRP A 133 -7.15 0.10 7.94
N THR A 134 -7.88 0.32 6.85
CA THR A 134 -9.20 -0.25 6.65
C THR A 134 -9.15 -1.41 5.67
N THR A 135 -10.00 -2.40 5.88
CA THR A 135 -10.24 -3.44 4.89
C THR A 135 -10.95 -2.84 3.67
N TYR A 136 -10.47 -3.20 2.49
CA TYR A 136 -11.17 -2.94 1.23
C TYR A 136 -12.02 -4.17 0.91
N ASP A 137 -13.19 -4.24 1.56
CA ASP A 137 -14.16 -5.31 1.35
C ASP A 137 -15.60 -4.80 1.54
N ASP A 138 -16.57 -5.60 1.11
CA ASP A 138 -18.00 -5.31 1.19
C ASP A 138 -18.66 -6.03 2.39
N HIS A 139 -17.89 -6.44 3.40
CA HIS A 139 -18.41 -7.13 4.57
C HIS A 139 -19.06 -6.15 5.56
N ASP A 140 -20.13 -6.62 6.16
CA ASP A 140 -20.77 -5.97 7.30
C ASP A 140 -20.03 -6.39 8.58
N ASP A 141 -19.06 -5.57 9.00
CA ASP A 141 -18.18 -5.87 10.13
C ASP A 141 -18.96 -6.03 11.43
N ILE A 142 -20.06 -5.28 11.61
CA ILE A 142 -20.92 -5.39 12.80
C ILE A 142 -21.61 -6.76 12.82
N ALA A 143 -22.18 -7.18 11.70
CA ALA A 143 -22.80 -8.50 11.60
C ALA A 143 -21.78 -9.62 11.77
N MET A 144 -20.56 -9.46 11.22
CA MET A 144 -19.49 -10.43 11.42
C MET A 144 -19.07 -10.59 12.88
N LEU A 145 -18.97 -9.51 13.65
CA LEU A 145 -18.69 -9.57 15.10
C LEU A 145 -19.78 -10.29 15.85
N HIS A 146 -21.04 -9.96 15.58
CA HIS A 146 -22.20 -10.65 16.17
C HIS A 146 -22.18 -12.13 15.86
N ASP A 147 -21.89 -12.49 14.61
CA ASP A 147 -21.93 -13.89 14.15
C ASP A 147 -20.74 -14.71 14.68
N ILE A 148 -19.59 -14.08 14.96
CA ILE A 148 -18.48 -14.71 15.71
C ILE A 148 -18.98 -15.11 17.11
N GLU A 149 -19.62 -14.21 17.83
CA GLU A 149 -20.15 -14.49 19.16
C GLU A 149 -21.21 -15.59 19.11
N ALA A 150 -22.14 -15.52 18.16
CA ALA A 150 -23.17 -16.55 17.95
C ALA A 150 -22.58 -17.93 17.61
N THR A 151 -21.48 -17.97 16.85
CA THR A 151 -20.78 -19.22 16.51
C THR A 151 -20.05 -19.82 17.71
N LEU A 152 -19.49 -18.99 18.57
CA LEU A 152 -18.73 -19.43 19.75
C LEU A 152 -19.63 -19.79 20.94
N VAL A 153 -20.83 -19.19 21.03
CA VAL A 153 -21.81 -19.40 22.11
C VAL A 153 -23.21 -19.62 21.52
N PRO A 154 -23.47 -20.75 20.85
CA PRO A 154 -24.69 -20.98 20.04
C PRO A 154 -26.00 -20.83 20.80
N ASP A 155 -26.02 -21.12 22.11
CA ASP A 155 -27.24 -21.10 22.93
C ASP A 155 -27.70 -19.69 23.34
N THR A 156 -26.90 -18.67 23.08
CA THR A 156 -27.17 -17.30 23.56
C THR A 156 -27.81 -16.41 22.48
N PHE A 157 -27.55 -16.70 21.20
CA PHE A 157 -28.02 -15.91 20.07
C PHE A 157 -28.92 -16.75 19.17
N GLY A 158 -30.18 -16.43 19.12
CA GLY A 158 -31.13 -17.08 18.22
C GLY A 158 -30.85 -16.77 16.75
N ALA A 159 -31.41 -17.53 15.90
CA ALA A 159 -31.39 -17.75 14.46
C ALA A 159 -31.17 -16.58 13.44
N CYS A 160 -30.58 -15.45 13.78
CA CYS A 160 -30.35 -14.32 12.86
C CYS A 160 -28.86 -14.12 12.56
N MET A 161 -28.20 -15.17 12.05
CA MET A 161 -26.79 -15.04 11.60
C MET A 161 -26.77 -14.68 10.12
N LYS A 162 -25.99 -13.63 9.77
CA LYS A 162 -25.69 -13.23 8.39
C LYS A 162 -24.51 -14.02 7.83
N TYR A 163 -23.52 -14.30 8.66
CA TYR A 163 -22.31 -15.04 8.31
C TYR A 163 -22.21 -16.32 9.12
N ASP A 164 -22.20 -17.47 8.44
CA ASP A 164 -21.95 -18.74 9.08
C ASP A 164 -20.44 -18.97 9.32
N ALA A 165 -20.12 -20.06 9.98
CA ALA A 165 -18.75 -20.42 10.31
C ALA A 165 -17.86 -20.61 9.06
N ASP A 166 -18.42 -21.03 7.93
CA ASP A 166 -17.70 -21.17 6.66
C ASP A 166 -17.34 -19.79 6.10
N ALA A 167 -18.24 -18.81 6.15
CA ALA A 167 -18.00 -17.44 5.74
C ALA A 167 -16.91 -16.77 6.61
N LEU A 168 -16.98 -16.93 7.94
CA LEU A 168 -15.98 -16.43 8.88
C LEU A 168 -14.61 -17.09 8.68
N THR A 169 -14.58 -18.38 8.33
CA THR A 169 -13.35 -19.09 7.98
C THR A 169 -12.77 -18.60 6.66
N LYS A 170 -13.59 -18.34 5.66
CA LYS A 170 -13.19 -17.78 4.37
C LYS A 170 -12.63 -16.37 4.51
N ALA A 171 -13.20 -15.56 5.40
CA ALA A 171 -12.69 -14.23 5.77
C ALA A 171 -11.37 -14.30 6.57
N GLY A 172 -10.95 -15.49 7.00
CA GLY A 172 -9.72 -15.73 7.74
C GLY A 172 -9.81 -15.35 9.21
N ILE A 173 -11.00 -15.09 9.75
CA ILE A 173 -11.25 -14.76 11.16
C ILE A 173 -11.24 -16.03 12.00
N LEU A 174 -11.89 -17.09 11.55
CA LEU A 174 -11.82 -18.42 12.16
C LEU A 174 -10.77 -19.27 11.45
N GLY A 175 -10.06 -20.12 12.21
CA GLY A 175 -9.14 -21.12 11.66
C GLY A 175 -9.89 -22.28 11.01
N LYS A 176 -9.32 -22.89 9.97
CA LYS A 176 -9.93 -24.02 9.23
C LYS A 176 -10.30 -25.22 10.10
N ASP A 177 -9.60 -25.43 11.20
CA ASP A 177 -9.82 -26.53 12.13
C ASP A 177 -10.68 -26.13 13.33
N SER A 178 -11.30 -24.94 13.29
CA SER A 178 -12.16 -24.42 14.36
C SER A 178 -13.55 -25.06 14.39
N LEU A 179 -13.94 -25.76 13.33
CA LEU A 179 -15.25 -26.34 13.14
C LEU A 179 -15.22 -27.84 13.42
N HIS A 180 -15.72 -28.21 14.58
CA HIS A 180 -16.20 -29.54 14.97
C HIS A 180 -15.21 -30.70 15.07
N SER A 181 -14.92 -31.05 16.28
CA SER A 181 -14.89 -32.44 16.66
C SER A 181 -16.24 -32.78 17.32
N GLU A 182 -17.16 -33.39 16.59
CA GLU A 182 -18.41 -33.96 17.13
C GLU A 182 -18.17 -35.01 18.22
N LYS A 183 -16.92 -35.41 18.47
CA LYS A 183 -16.54 -36.49 19.36
C LYS A 183 -16.28 -36.10 20.81
N GLU A 184 -16.08 -34.80 21.15
CA GLU A 184 -15.69 -34.46 22.51
C GLU A 184 -16.40 -33.25 23.15
N GLY A 185 -17.44 -32.69 22.57
CA GLY A 185 -18.29 -31.66 23.20
C GLY A 185 -17.55 -30.35 23.59
N THR A 186 -16.35 -30.10 23.05
CA THR A 186 -15.58 -28.87 23.29
C THR A 186 -15.23 -28.22 21.97
N THR A 187 -15.94 -27.16 21.64
CA THR A 187 -15.61 -26.29 20.50
C THR A 187 -14.39 -25.47 20.89
N ARG A 188 -13.23 -25.80 20.40
CA ARG A 188 -12.03 -24.94 20.50
C ARG A 188 -11.85 -24.25 19.17
N GLY A 189 -12.50 -23.08 19.01
CA GLY A 189 -12.28 -22.23 17.87
C GLY A 189 -10.93 -21.52 17.99
N MET A 190 -10.07 -21.61 16.96
CA MET A 190 -8.92 -20.72 16.84
C MET A 190 -9.35 -19.45 16.11
N ILE A 191 -9.20 -18.30 16.77
CA ILE A 191 -9.49 -16.99 16.20
C ILE A 191 -8.18 -16.33 15.81
N ASN A 192 -8.15 -15.76 14.62
CA ASN A 192 -7.05 -14.89 14.19
C ASN A 192 -7.21 -13.50 14.85
N PHE A 193 -6.45 -13.25 15.92
CA PHE A 193 -6.53 -12.00 16.68
C PHE A 193 -6.25 -10.75 15.86
N THR A 194 -5.35 -10.82 14.89
CA THR A 194 -5.06 -9.69 14.00
C THR A 194 -6.27 -9.34 13.15
N LYS A 195 -6.91 -10.35 12.54
CA LYS A 195 -8.13 -10.15 11.75
C LYS A 195 -9.30 -9.70 12.63
N LEU A 196 -9.44 -10.25 13.83
CA LEU A 196 -10.46 -9.82 14.79
C LEU A 196 -10.25 -8.35 15.21
N SER A 197 -9.02 -7.92 15.43
CA SER A 197 -8.73 -6.51 15.75
C SER A 197 -9.11 -5.58 14.59
N MET A 198 -8.81 -5.95 13.35
CA MET A 198 -9.21 -5.18 12.16
C MET A 198 -10.75 -5.11 12.06
N LEU A 199 -11.44 -6.22 12.30
CA LEU A 199 -12.90 -6.28 12.32
C LEU A 199 -13.51 -5.36 13.40
N HIS A 200 -12.94 -5.32 14.61
CA HIS A 200 -13.38 -4.39 15.65
C HIS A 200 -13.26 -2.93 15.21
N HIS A 201 -12.16 -2.55 14.56
CA HIS A 201 -11.99 -1.20 14.03
C HIS A 201 -13.05 -0.87 12.97
N GLY A 202 -13.30 -1.78 12.03
CA GLY A 202 -14.33 -1.63 11.01
C GLY A 202 -15.73 -1.45 11.63
N ALA A 203 -16.11 -2.30 12.57
CA ALA A 203 -17.39 -2.23 13.26
C ALA A 203 -17.58 -0.90 14.02
N ILE A 204 -16.57 -0.40 14.72
CA ILE A 204 -16.62 0.90 15.39
C ILE A 204 -16.88 2.03 14.39
N ARG A 205 -16.24 2.01 13.23
CA ARG A 205 -16.48 3.00 12.18
C ARG A 205 -17.89 2.93 11.62
N GLN A 206 -18.40 1.73 11.33
CA GLN A 206 -19.75 1.55 10.83
C GLN A 206 -20.78 2.09 11.82
N VAL A 207 -20.62 1.81 13.13
CA VAL A 207 -21.48 2.39 14.18
C VAL A 207 -21.38 3.91 14.21
N HIS A 208 -20.18 4.46 14.14
CA HIS A 208 -19.98 5.92 14.12
C HIS A 208 -20.67 6.58 12.93
N GLN A 209 -20.58 5.97 11.75
CA GLN A 209 -21.20 6.46 10.53
C GLN A 209 -22.74 6.41 10.62
N GLN A 210 -23.30 5.33 11.15
CA GLN A 210 -24.74 5.19 11.39
C GLN A 210 -25.32 6.19 12.41
N LEU A 211 -24.48 6.73 13.30
CA LEU A 211 -24.88 7.75 14.28
C LEU A 211 -24.82 9.18 13.72
N GLN A 212 -24.21 9.37 12.54
CA GLN A 212 -24.11 10.68 11.88
C GLN A 212 -25.19 10.89 10.80
N ASP A 213 -25.80 9.82 10.33
CA ASP A 213 -26.95 9.81 9.39
C ASP A 213 -28.27 9.91 10.15
#